data_c7055557f49bc58468c68c421a927394
#
_entry.id   c7055557f49bc58468c68c421a927394
#
_cell.length_a   1.000
_cell.length_b   1.000
_cell.length_c   1.000
_cell.angle_alpha   90.00
_cell.angle_beta   90.00
_cell.angle_gamma   90.00
#
_symmetry.space_group_name_H-M   'P 1'
#
loop_
_entity.id
_entity.type
_entity.pdbx_description
1 polymer ?
#
loop_
_entity_poly.entity_id
_entity_poly.type
_entity_poly.pdbx_seq_one_letter_code
_entity_poly.pdbx_strand_id
1 'polypeptide(L)'
;MKPSRPASPPACPPASTATRRLAAVLGLLALSAANAGAAGVAGAADAQRLRTRALAATCAQCHGTDGQAVAGQAMVRLAGQPKDYLLAQLLAFRAGQRPATVMHQISRGYSAEQLDEVAAYFAAQK
;
A
#
# COMPACT_ATOMS: atom_id res chain seq x y z
N MET A 1 -3.42 -56.75 72.21
CA MET A 1 -2.62 -56.17 71.08
C MET A 1 -3.58 -55.81 69.97
N LYS A 2 -3.73 -54.51 69.69
CA LYS A 2 -4.68 -53.97 68.70
C LYS A 2 -3.86 -53.54 67.46
N PRO A 3 -4.13 -54.01 66.27
CA PRO A 3 -3.35 -53.63 65.09
C PRO A 3 -3.62 -52.20 64.68
N SER A 4 -2.54 -51.46 64.46
CA SER A 4 -2.56 -50.07 63.97
C SER A 4 -2.99 -50.00 62.49
N ARG A 5 -3.95 -49.14 62.20
CA ARG A 5 -4.38 -48.82 60.80
C ARG A 5 -3.26 -48.06 60.09
N PRO A 6 -2.96 -48.40 58.84
CA PRO A 6 -2.07 -47.57 58.03
C PRO A 6 -2.71 -46.22 57.71
N ALA A 7 -1.92 -45.14 57.73
CA ALA A 7 -2.34 -43.80 57.37
C ALA A 7 -2.62 -43.67 55.88
N SER A 8 -3.72 -43.00 55.56
CA SER A 8 -4.10 -42.68 54.17
C SER A 8 -3.10 -41.68 53.53
N PRO A 9 -2.75 -41.83 52.26
CA PRO A 9 -1.89 -40.88 51.55
C PRO A 9 -2.55 -39.49 51.45
N PRO A 10 -1.78 -38.39 51.40
CA PRO A 10 -2.31 -37.06 51.25
C PRO A 10 -2.95 -36.89 49.86
N ALA A 11 -4.11 -36.22 49.83
CA ALA A 11 -4.82 -35.89 48.60
C ALA A 11 -3.98 -34.96 47.69
N CYS A 12 -3.91 -35.25 46.38
CA CYS A 12 -3.31 -34.36 45.39
C CYS A 12 -3.99 -33.00 45.42
N PRO A 13 -3.24 -31.89 45.43
CA PRO A 13 -3.83 -30.56 45.28
C PRO A 13 -4.50 -30.41 43.89
N PRO A 14 -5.62 -29.65 43.80
CA PRO A 14 -6.28 -29.41 42.51
C PRO A 14 -5.33 -28.64 41.59
N ALA A 15 -5.32 -29.05 40.31
CA ALA A 15 -4.51 -28.44 39.25
C ALA A 15 -4.63 -26.91 39.26
N SER A 16 -3.47 -26.30 39.43
CA SER A 16 -3.25 -24.88 39.65
C SER A 16 -4.03 -24.00 38.67
N THR A 17 -4.78 -23.03 39.21
CA THR A 17 -5.39 -21.92 38.51
C THR A 17 -4.37 -21.09 37.69
N ALA A 18 -3.08 -21.26 37.90
CA ALA A 18 -1.99 -20.66 37.13
C ALA A 18 -1.97 -21.12 35.69
N THR A 19 -2.23 -22.40 35.41
CA THR A 19 -2.23 -22.94 34.02
C THR A 19 -3.36 -22.37 33.17
N ARG A 20 -4.52 -22.12 33.76
CA ARG A 20 -5.64 -21.49 33.07
C ARG A 20 -5.40 -20.01 32.74
N ARG A 21 -4.69 -19.30 33.61
CA ARG A 21 -4.35 -17.88 33.37
C ARG A 21 -3.28 -17.72 32.29
N LEU A 22 -2.30 -18.63 32.21
CA LEU A 22 -1.29 -18.62 31.14
C LEU A 22 -1.89 -18.87 29.77
N ALA A 23 -2.83 -19.82 29.65
CA ALA A 23 -3.51 -20.09 28.39
C ALA A 23 -4.36 -18.91 27.90
N ALA A 24 -5.01 -18.18 28.82
CA ALA A 24 -5.79 -16.99 28.47
C ALA A 24 -4.91 -15.81 28.01
N VAL A 25 -3.75 -15.61 28.63
CA VAL A 25 -2.81 -14.54 28.24
C VAL A 25 -2.17 -14.81 26.90
N LEU A 26 -1.77 -16.07 26.61
CA LEU A 26 -1.23 -16.46 25.30
C LEU A 26 -2.28 -16.33 24.18
N GLY A 27 -3.54 -16.61 24.47
CA GLY A 27 -4.64 -16.42 23.51
C GLY A 27 -4.88 -14.94 23.14
N LEU A 28 -4.81 -14.02 24.11
CA LEU A 28 -4.95 -12.58 23.88
C LEU A 28 -3.78 -12.00 23.07
N LEU A 29 -2.56 -12.45 23.33
CA LEU A 29 -1.37 -12.02 22.59
C LEU A 29 -1.39 -12.47 21.12
N ALA A 30 -1.90 -13.67 20.82
CA ALA A 30 -2.03 -14.16 19.45
C ALA A 30 -3.07 -13.37 18.65
N LEU A 31 -4.17 -12.93 19.26
CA LEU A 31 -5.21 -12.12 18.60
C LEU A 31 -4.71 -10.70 18.29
N SER A 32 -3.83 -10.13 19.11
CA SER A 32 -3.26 -8.80 18.89
C SER A 32 -2.27 -8.76 17.72
N ALA A 33 -1.53 -9.85 17.46
CA ALA A 33 -0.57 -9.93 16.36
C ALA A 33 -1.27 -9.97 14.98
N ALA A 34 -2.47 -10.57 14.88
CA ALA A 34 -3.22 -10.64 13.63
C ALA A 34 -3.74 -9.27 13.18
N ASN A 35 -4.09 -8.37 14.10
CA ASN A 35 -4.55 -7.01 13.77
C ASN A 35 -3.42 -6.06 13.35
N ALA A 36 -2.18 -6.26 13.86
CA ALA A 36 -1.05 -5.41 13.48
C ALA A 36 -0.63 -5.60 12.02
N GLY A 37 -0.77 -6.81 11.47
CA GLY A 37 -0.46 -7.09 10.07
C GLY A 37 -1.40 -6.40 9.09
N ALA A 38 -2.69 -6.37 9.36
CA ALA A 38 -3.70 -5.75 8.48
C ALA A 38 -3.57 -4.22 8.42
N ALA A 39 -3.28 -3.56 9.55
CA ALA A 39 -3.06 -2.12 9.60
C ALA A 39 -1.80 -1.68 8.85
N GLY A 40 -0.73 -2.48 8.89
CA GLY A 40 0.51 -2.21 8.17
C GLY A 40 0.35 -2.25 6.64
N VAL A 41 -0.40 -3.21 6.13
CA VAL A 41 -0.65 -3.36 4.68
C VAL A 41 -1.53 -2.23 4.15
N ALA A 42 -2.58 -1.84 4.89
CA ALA A 42 -3.44 -0.72 4.52
C ALA A 42 -2.66 0.60 4.48
N GLY A 43 -1.82 0.87 5.49
CA GLY A 43 -0.98 2.07 5.53
C GLY A 43 0.03 2.14 4.37
N ALA A 44 0.61 1.01 3.97
CA ALA A 44 1.52 0.94 2.83
C ALA A 44 0.82 1.25 1.50
N ALA A 45 -0.40 0.73 1.30
CA ALA A 45 -1.19 1.01 0.11
C ALA A 45 -1.60 2.49 0.02
N ASP A 46 -1.95 3.11 1.15
CA ASP A 46 -2.28 4.53 1.20
C ASP A 46 -1.06 5.41 0.92
N ALA A 47 0.10 5.07 1.50
CA ALA A 47 1.35 5.77 1.22
C ALA A 47 1.72 5.68 -0.27
N GLN A 48 1.58 4.53 -0.89
CA GLN A 48 1.83 4.36 -2.33
C GLN A 48 0.87 5.22 -3.17
N ARG A 49 -0.42 5.24 -2.85
CA ARG A 49 -1.41 6.10 -3.54
C ARG A 49 -1.05 7.58 -3.44
N LEU A 50 -0.67 8.05 -2.25
CA LEU A 50 -0.25 9.44 -2.05
C LEU A 50 1.01 9.76 -2.85
N ARG A 51 1.98 8.88 -2.87
CA ARG A 51 3.20 9.02 -3.68
C ARG A 51 2.88 9.14 -5.17
N THR A 52 2.07 8.26 -5.72
CA THR A 52 1.68 8.29 -7.14
C THR A 52 0.92 9.59 -7.47
N ARG A 53 0.02 10.05 -6.60
CA ARG A 53 -0.66 11.34 -6.78
C ARG A 53 0.31 12.52 -6.73
N ALA A 54 1.30 12.48 -5.87
CA ALA A 54 2.34 13.53 -5.80
C ALA A 54 3.18 13.58 -7.10
N LEU A 55 3.53 12.44 -7.67
CA LEU A 55 4.19 12.37 -8.98
C LEU A 55 3.30 12.94 -10.09
N ALA A 56 2.02 12.57 -10.13
CA ALA A 56 1.06 13.03 -11.14
C ALA A 56 0.72 14.53 -11.01
N ALA A 57 0.83 15.11 -9.81
CA ALA A 57 0.51 16.52 -9.56
C ALA A 57 1.39 17.48 -10.38
N THR A 58 2.62 17.12 -10.70
CA THR A 58 3.50 17.93 -11.55
C THR A 58 2.99 18.03 -12.99
N CYS A 59 2.30 16.98 -13.49
CA CYS A 59 1.69 16.97 -14.82
C CYS A 59 0.42 17.82 -14.86
N ALA A 60 -0.30 17.88 -13.73
CA ALA A 60 -1.57 18.60 -13.60
C ALA A 60 -1.45 20.12 -13.86
N GLN A 61 -0.28 20.71 -13.66
CA GLN A 61 -0.06 22.14 -13.89
C GLN A 61 -0.33 22.54 -15.37
N CYS A 62 -0.07 21.64 -16.30
CA CYS A 62 -0.30 21.89 -17.73
C CYS A 62 -1.48 21.08 -18.27
N HIS A 63 -1.64 19.83 -17.82
CA HIS A 63 -2.66 18.92 -18.34
C HIS A 63 -3.98 18.95 -17.55
N GLY A 64 -4.08 19.83 -16.54
CA GLY A 64 -5.26 19.96 -15.68
C GLY A 64 -5.31 18.92 -14.56
N THR A 65 -6.14 19.20 -13.56
CA THR A 65 -6.33 18.31 -12.42
C THR A 65 -6.74 16.92 -12.89
N ASP A 66 -6.07 15.91 -12.38
CA ASP A 66 -6.27 14.50 -12.77
C ASP A 66 -6.14 14.24 -14.28
N GLY A 67 -5.43 15.11 -15.00
CA GLY A 67 -5.25 14.99 -16.46
C GLY A 67 -6.47 15.43 -17.28
N GLN A 68 -7.41 16.13 -16.66
CA GLN A 68 -8.56 16.74 -17.34
C GLN A 68 -8.12 18.06 -17.96
N ALA A 69 -7.82 18.07 -19.25
CA ALA A 69 -7.42 19.29 -19.93
C ALA A 69 -8.49 20.39 -19.76
N VAL A 70 -8.05 21.61 -19.47
CA VAL A 70 -8.95 22.74 -19.31
C VAL A 70 -9.53 23.13 -20.67
N ALA A 71 -10.83 23.31 -20.74
CA ALA A 71 -11.52 23.69 -21.97
C ALA A 71 -10.94 25.00 -22.55
N GLY A 72 -10.69 25.02 -23.86
CA GLY A 72 -10.12 26.18 -24.56
C GLY A 72 -8.59 26.27 -24.51
N GLN A 73 -7.89 25.37 -23.83
CA GLN A 73 -6.43 25.28 -23.85
C GLN A 73 -5.96 24.17 -24.79
N ALA A 74 -4.83 24.39 -25.48
CA ALA A 74 -4.26 23.46 -26.46
C ALA A 74 -3.52 22.28 -25.79
N MET A 75 -3.89 21.92 -24.54
CA MET A 75 -3.26 20.83 -23.81
C MET A 75 -3.99 19.51 -24.04
N VAL A 76 -3.20 18.45 -24.22
CA VAL A 76 -3.73 17.10 -24.42
C VAL A 76 -4.31 16.57 -23.11
N ARG A 77 -5.55 16.06 -23.17
CA ARG A 77 -6.17 15.33 -22.07
C ARG A 77 -5.43 14.01 -21.84
N LEU A 78 -5.05 13.73 -20.58
CA LEU A 78 -4.41 12.48 -20.16
C LEU A 78 -5.42 11.51 -19.53
N ALA A 79 -6.45 12.03 -18.86
CA ALA A 79 -7.47 11.25 -18.18
C ALA A 79 -8.18 10.27 -19.11
N GLY A 80 -8.22 8.99 -18.69
CA GLY A 80 -8.92 7.92 -19.41
C GLY A 80 -8.22 7.41 -20.67
N GLN A 81 -7.04 7.91 -20.99
CA GLN A 81 -6.23 7.38 -22.10
C GLN A 81 -5.67 5.99 -21.71
N PRO A 82 -5.50 5.05 -22.65
CA PRO A 82 -4.89 3.76 -22.35
C PRO A 82 -3.50 3.90 -21.72
N LYS A 83 -3.25 3.14 -20.64
CA LYS A 83 -1.98 3.17 -19.92
C LYS A 83 -0.78 2.99 -20.85
N ASP A 84 -0.82 1.95 -21.69
CA ASP A 84 0.30 1.60 -22.56
C ASP A 84 0.58 2.69 -23.59
N TYR A 85 -0.47 3.36 -24.07
CA TYR A 85 -0.33 4.51 -24.95
C TYR A 85 0.35 5.67 -24.24
N LEU A 86 -0.10 6.04 -23.02
CA LEU A 86 0.51 7.11 -22.23
C LEU A 86 1.98 6.82 -21.93
N LEU A 87 2.28 5.59 -21.51
CA LEU A 87 3.66 5.17 -21.21
C LEU A 87 4.55 5.25 -22.46
N ALA A 88 4.09 4.74 -23.59
CA ALA A 88 4.83 4.81 -24.84
C ALA A 88 5.15 6.27 -25.23
N GLN A 89 4.18 7.20 -25.08
CA GLN A 89 4.41 8.62 -25.36
C GLN A 89 5.45 9.24 -24.41
N LEU A 90 5.36 8.95 -23.11
CA LEU A 90 6.29 9.45 -22.10
C LEU A 90 7.73 8.95 -22.34
N LEU A 91 7.88 7.67 -22.67
CA LEU A 91 9.18 7.09 -23.02
C LEU A 91 9.75 7.66 -24.31
N ALA A 92 8.91 7.89 -25.33
CA ALA A 92 9.32 8.53 -26.60
C ALA A 92 9.79 9.97 -26.37
N PHE A 93 9.13 10.75 -25.52
CA PHE A 93 9.61 12.08 -25.13
C PHE A 93 10.94 12.00 -24.36
N ARG A 94 11.06 11.07 -23.39
CA ARG A 94 12.27 10.87 -22.61
C ARG A 94 13.48 10.51 -23.49
N ALA A 95 13.26 9.69 -24.51
CA ALA A 95 14.29 9.28 -25.47
C ALA A 95 14.58 10.34 -26.57
N GLY A 96 13.79 11.42 -26.62
CA GLY A 96 13.91 12.44 -27.68
C GLY A 96 13.39 11.99 -29.04
N GLN A 97 12.67 10.88 -29.10
CA GLN A 97 12.09 10.30 -30.32
C GLN A 97 10.79 11.01 -30.75
N ARG A 98 10.15 11.73 -29.82
CA ARG A 98 8.96 12.53 -30.08
C ARG A 98 9.28 14.01 -29.90
N PRO A 99 9.03 14.88 -30.91
CA PRO A 99 9.26 16.32 -30.77
C PRO A 99 8.27 16.92 -29.75
N ALA A 100 8.77 17.84 -28.93
CA ALA A 100 7.98 18.56 -27.93
C ALA A 100 8.68 19.87 -27.56
N THR A 101 7.90 20.83 -27.05
CA THR A 101 8.47 22.08 -26.49
C THR A 101 9.11 21.82 -25.13
N VAL A 102 8.43 21.09 -24.23
CA VAL A 102 8.90 20.88 -22.83
C VAL A 102 8.87 19.43 -22.39
N MET A 103 8.00 18.57 -22.97
CA MET A 103 7.77 17.21 -22.47
C MET A 103 9.02 16.33 -22.48
N HIS A 104 9.95 16.55 -23.42
CA HIS A 104 11.23 15.84 -23.45
C HIS A 104 12.10 16.15 -22.21
N GLN A 105 12.05 17.36 -21.68
CA GLN A 105 12.77 17.72 -20.44
C GLN A 105 12.04 17.20 -19.20
N ILE A 106 10.71 17.35 -19.17
CA ILE A 106 9.90 16.84 -18.05
C ILE A 106 10.06 15.34 -17.91
N SER A 107 9.92 14.57 -18.99
CA SER A 107 10.00 13.10 -18.94
C SER A 107 11.38 12.57 -18.54
N ARG A 108 12.46 13.32 -18.80
CA ARG A 108 13.82 12.97 -18.36
C ARG A 108 14.01 13.06 -16.85
N GLY A 109 13.20 13.85 -16.15
CA GLY A 109 13.22 13.97 -14.70
C GLY A 109 12.65 12.76 -13.95
N TYR A 110 12.10 11.77 -14.65
CA TYR A 110 11.45 10.59 -14.06
C TYR A 110 12.16 9.30 -14.45
N SER A 111 12.15 8.31 -13.54
CA SER A 111 12.54 6.95 -13.88
C SER A 111 11.48 6.27 -14.76
N ALA A 112 11.82 5.14 -15.39
CA ALA A 112 10.85 4.39 -16.21
C ALA A 112 9.67 3.89 -15.36
N GLU A 113 9.95 3.47 -14.12
CA GLU A 113 8.95 3.01 -13.16
C GLU A 113 8.01 4.13 -12.73
N GLN A 114 8.54 5.34 -12.50
CA GLN A 114 7.72 6.51 -12.18
C GLN A 114 6.84 6.93 -13.36
N LEU A 115 7.32 6.83 -14.59
CA LEU A 115 6.52 7.08 -15.79
C LEU A 115 5.40 6.05 -15.95
N ASP A 116 5.66 4.78 -15.62
CA ASP A 116 4.65 3.72 -15.59
C ASP A 116 3.56 3.97 -14.53
N GLU A 117 3.98 4.38 -13.32
CA GLU A 117 3.04 4.75 -12.24
C GLU A 117 2.15 5.94 -12.64
N VAL A 118 2.73 6.97 -13.26
CA VAL A 118 2.00 8.15 -13.74
C VAL A 118 1.04 7.80 -14.87
N ALA A 119 1.46 6.96 -15.82
CA ALA A 119 0.61 6.48 -16.91
C ALA A 119 -0.59 5.67 -16.37
N ALA A 120 -0.35 4.79 -15.40
CA ALA A 120 -1.41 4.03 -14.73
C ALA A 120 -2.38 4.95 -13.97
N TYR A 121 -1.86 5.98 -13.30
CA TYR A 121 -2.68 6.97 -12.59
C TYR A 121 -3.66 7.67 -13.53
N PHE A 122 -3.18 8.25 -14.64
CA PHE A 122 -4.04 9.00 -15.56
C PHE A 122 -5.00 8.09 -16.34
N ALA A 123 -4.60 6.87 -16.65
CA ALA A 123 -5.48 5.89 -17.28
C ALA A 123 -6.69 5.52 -16.40
N ALA A 124 -6.53 5.56 -15.08
CA ALA A 124 -7.60 5.27 -14.11
C ALA A 124 -8.55 6.46 -13.88
N GLN A 125 -8.22 7.66 -14.35
CA GLN A 125 -9.10 8.85 -14.25
C GLN A 125 -10.23 8.79 -15.30
N LYS A 126 -11.36 9.44 -15.00
CA LYS A 126 -12.54 9.46 -15.89
C LYS A 126 -12.74 10.79 -16.55
#